data_0fbf76c04140c1d7bae74298bf3a91c9
#
_entry.id   0fbf76c04140c1d7bae74298bf3a91c9
#
_cell.length_a   1.000
_cell.length_b   1.000
_cell.length_c   1.000
_cell.angle_alpha   90.00
_cell.angle_beta   90.00
_cell.angle_gamma   90.00
#
_symmetry.space_group_name_H-M   'P 1'
#
loop_
_entity.id
_entity.type
_entity.pdbx_description
1 polymer ?
#
loop_
_entity_poly.entity_id
_entity_poly.type
_entity_poly.pdbx_seq_one_letter_code
_entity_poly.pdbx_strand_id
1 'polypeptide(L)'
;MVYDKQGIHDSIKSESHWPETKDTPTLTLFLDDLSDRSLRRVKQLGVVGVSIGSLKTGDLETWTDNVLKEHIDRVNQADLQLRNVMFNPSDRIRFGKPGRDEDLEIIIKAIEIAGRQGLPVMEYNFYAHRIVEGYKVVPGRGGSGLMDFNYDRVKDLPPLVGEESHSIDEMWDNVSYFLKAVIPTAEKANVRLALHPNDPPAPISRGSGQIMSTLDGWKRLCDIVPSPYNGITFDCGVTKELGHDPVKVARYFGERDQINHVHFRNVVSRTPNIDYTEVWIDEGQVDMFAVMKELVRQKYPRLIYPEHPPQNDADNEFPFEGISATTYTGFAYTVGYARAMMQAALATESTTL
;
A
#
# COMPACT_ATOMS: atom_id res chain seq x y z
N MET A 1 -6.40 26.48 25.35
CA MET A 1 -7.61 26.99 24.65
C MET A 1 -8.57 25.82 24.50
N VAL A 2 -9.70 25.83 25.19
CA VAL A 2 -10.75 24.82 24.99
C VAL A 2 -11.58 25.34 23.80
N TYR A 3 -11.49 24.68 22.66
CA TYR A 3 -12.35 24.99 21.53
C TYR A 3 -13.77 24.55 21.89
N ASP A 4 -14.71 25.48 21.85
CA ASP A 4 -16.13 25.19 21.97
C ASP A 4 -16.54 24.25 20.81
N LYS A 5 -17.03 23.08 21.16
CA LYS A 5 -17.32 22.00 20.21
C LYS A 5 -18.60 22.24 19.37
N GLN A 6 -19.33 23.34 19.57
CA GLN A 6 -20.65 23.51 18.97
C GLN A 6 -20.80 24.61 17.91
N GLY A 7 -19.79 25.44 17.64
CA GLY A 7 -20.03 26.69 16.91
C GLY A 7 -19.35 26.89 15.56
N ILE A 8 -18.36 26.08 15.15
CA ILE A 8 -17.51 26.41 14.00
C ILE A 8 -17.76 25.52 12.77
N HIS A 9 -18.57 24.48 12.88
CA HIS A 9 -18.64 23.44 11.84
C HIS A 9 -19.47 23.77 10.58
N ASP A 10 -20.36 24.75 10.62
CA ASP A 10 -21.32 24.95 9.53
C ASP A 10 -21.02 26.11 8.59
N SER A 11 -19.98 26.92 8.83
CA SER A 11 -19.82 28.16 8.11
C SER A 11 -18.64 28.28 7.13
N ILE A 12 -17.65 27.36 7.18
CA ILE A 12 -16.50 27.43 6.27
C ILE A 12 -16.41 26.14 5.47
N LYS A 13 -16.99 26.15 4.28
CA LYS A 13 -16.67 25.12 3.26
C LYS A 13 -15.29 25.43 2.72
N SER A 14 -14.31 24.57 3.01
CA SER A 14 -13.02 24.68 2.35
C SER A 14 -13.19 24.19 0.91
N GLU A 15 -13.02 25.07 -0.06
CA GLU A 15 -13.00 24.72 -1.47
C GLU A 15 -11.53 24.54 -1.89
N SER A 16 -11.17 23.36 -2.35
CA SER A 16 -9.87 23.13 -2.96
C SER A 16 -9.86 23.71 -4.37
N HIS A 17 -8.85 24.49 -4.72
CA HIS A 17 -8.67 24.97 -6.10
C HIS A 17 -8.45 23.79 -7.09
N TRP A 18 -7.87 22.71 -6.60
CA TRP A 18 -7.64 21.47 -7.35
C TRP A 18 -8.30 20.31 -6.61
N PRO A 19 -9.63 20.13 -6.73
CA PRO A 19 -10.34 19.08 -6.02
C PRO A 19 -9.98 17.71 -6.59
N GLU A 20 -9.99 16.70 -5.73
CA GLU A 20 -9.96 15.30 -6.17
C GLU A 20 -11.24 15.01 -6.98
N THR A 21 -11.07 14.35 -8.11
CA THR A 21 -12.16 13.96 -9.02
C THR A 21 -12.07 12.47 -9.35
N LYS A 22 -13.03 11.96 -10.10
CA LYS A 22 -12.98 10.57 -10.58
C LYS A 22 -11.77 10.25 -11.48
N ASP A 23 -11.12 11.26 -12.03
CA ASP A 23 -9.97 11.14 -12.95
C ASP A 23 -8.64 11.54 -12.29
N THR A 24 -8.63 11.72 -10.98
CA THR A 24 -7.44 12.07 -10.20
C THR A 24 -7.15 11.03 -9.14
N PRO A 25 -5.87 10.91 -8.72
CA PRO A 25 -5.53 10.07 -7.59
C PRO A 25 -6.26 10.49 -6.31
N THR A 26 -6.58 9.52 -5.46
CA THR A 26 -7.16 9.76 -4.13
C THR A 26 -6.14 9.43 -3.06
N LEU A 27 -5.83 10.40 -2.20
CA LEU A 27 -4.94 10.16 -1.06
C LEU A 27 -5.64 9.26 -0.04
N THR A 28 -4.91 8.28 0.44
CA THR A 28 -5.38 7.31 1.45
C THR A 28 -4.38 7.17 2.58
N LEU A 29 -4.86 6.79 3.76
CA LEU A 29 -4.02 6.35 4.87
C LEU A 29 -4.47 4.99 5.38
N PHE A 30 -3.49 4.20 5.81
CA PHE A 30 -3.73 2.93 6.47
C PHE A 30 -4.03 3.16 7.95
N LEU A 31 -5.10 2.57 8.45
CA LEU A 31 -5.54 2.70 9.85
C LEU A 31 -5.46 1.38 10.59
N ASP A 32 -5.01 1.45 11.84
CA ASP A 32 -5.02 0.33 12.77
C ASP A 32 -6.39 0.11 13.40
N ASP A 33 -7.22 1.15 13.46
CA ASP A 33 -8.59 1.11 13.98
C ASP A 33 -9.51 2.14 13.31
N LEU A 34 -10.82 1.96 13.46
CA LEU A 34 -11.85 2.86 12.95
C LEU A 34 -12.51 3.68 14.06
N SER A 35 -11.76 4.04 15.12
CA SER A 35 -12.26 4.91 16.19
C SER A 35 -12.57 6.33 15.65
N ASP A 36 -13.45 7.05 16.39
CA ASP A 36 -13.73 8.46 16.09
C ASP A 36 -12.46 9.32 16.02
N ARG A 37 -11.49 8.98 16.86
CA ARG A 37 -10.21 9.68 16.93
C ARG A 37 -9.40 9.46 15.65
N SER A 38 -9.23 8.21 15.23
CA SER A 38 -8.45 7.83 14.05
C SER A 38 -9.06 8.42 12.78
N LEU A 39 -10.37 8.25 12.59
CA LEU A 39 -11.08 8.80 11.43
C LEU A 39 -11.03 10.34 11.39
N ARG A 40 -11.22 11.02 12.53
CA ARG A 40 -11.11 12.47 12.62
C ARG A 40 -9.70 12.97 12.26
N ARG A 41 -8.64 12.27 12.70
CA ARG A 41 -7.24 12.61 12.38
C ARG A 41 -6.94 12.49 10.89
N VAL A 42 -7.39 11.41 10.25
CA VAL A 42 -7.28 11.26 8.79
C VAL A 42 -7.95 12.44 8.07
N LYS A 43 -9.18 12.77 8.48
CA LYS A 43 -9.92 13.88 7.89
C LYS A 43 -9.23 15.24 8.10
N GLN A 44 -8.60 15.47 9.27
CA GLN A 44 -7.84 16.69 9.56
C GLN A 44 -6.61 16.86 8.63
N LEU A 45 -6.01 15.75 8.16
CA LEU A 45 -4.94 15.78 7.17
C LEU A 45 -5.47 16.02 5.74
N GLY A 46 -6.79 16.12 5.58
CA GLY A 46 -7.43 16.31 4.27
C GLY A 46 -7.42 15.07 3.40
N VAL A 47 -7.23 13.91 3.96
CA VAL A 47 -7.32 12.62 3.27
C VAL A 47 -8.77 12.17 3.21
N VAL A 48 -9.18 11.56 2.10
CA VAL A 48 -10.53 11.05 1.87
C VAL A 48 -10.56 9.52 1.95
N GLY A 49 -9.51 8.85 1.49
CA GLY A 49 -9.43 7.40 1.43
C GLY A 49 -8.92 6.79 2.74
N VAL A 50 -9.48 5.65 3.10
CA VAL A 50 -9.02 4.82 4.22
C VAL A 50 -8.67 3.43 3.69
N SER A 51 -7.53 2.92 4.13
CA SER A 51 -7.11 1.53 3.99
C SER A 51 -7.02 0.87 5.36
N ILE A 52 -7.37 -0.41 5.47
CA ILE A 52 -7.26 -1.19 6.71
C ILE A 52 -6.78 -2.60 6.41
N GLY A 53 -6.22 -3.28 7.42
CA GLY A 53 -5.90 -4.71 7.33
C GLY A 53 -7.13 -5.58 7.57
N SER A 54 -7.20 -6.74 6.93
CA SER A 54 -8.31 -7.70 7.11
C SER A 54 -8.45 -8.17 8.55
N LEU A 55 -7.36 -8.27 9.30
CA LEU A 55 -7.39 -8.61 10.72
C LEU A 55 -8.17 -7.61 11.60
N LYS A 56 -8.37 -6.39 11.12
CA LYS A 56 -9.16 -5.36 11.82
C LYS A 56 -10.63 -5.36 11.43
N THR A 57 -10.94 -5.94 10.27
CA THR A 57 -12.33 -6.19 9.81
C THR A 57 -12.85 -7.57 10.23
N GLY A 58 -12.04 -8.35 10.97
CA GLY A 58 -12.20 -9.79 11.14
C GLY A 58 -11.49 -10.57 10.02
N ASP A 59 -11.09 -11.81 10.30
CA ASP A 59 -10.55 -12.69 9.27
C ASP A 59 -11.51 -12.79 8.09
N LEU A 60 -10.99 -12.88 6.86
CA LEU A 60 -11.83 -13.00 5.66
C LEU A 60 -12.84 -14.14 5.75
N GLU A 61 -12.54 -15.19 6.51
CA GLU A 61 -13.45 -16.30 6.82
C GLU A 61 -14.74 -15.83 7.52
N THR A 62 -14.65 -14.78 8.34
CA THR A 62 -15.79 -14.24 9.09
C THR A 62 -16.58 -13.19 8.30
N TRP A 63 -16.12 -12.82 7.10
CA TRP A 63 -16.79 -11.80 6.31
C TRP A 63 -18.17 -12.24 5.85
N THR A 64 -19.12 -11.35 6.09
CA THR A 64 -20.45 -11.34 5.51
C THR A 64 -20.71 -9.95 4.90
N ASP A 65 -21.75 -9.83 4.10
CA ASP A 65 -22.17 -8.52 3.57
C ASP A 65 -22.38 -7.50 4.70
N ASN A 66 -22.97 -7.92 5.83
CA ASN A 66 -23.21 -7.04 6.97
C ASN A 66 -21.90 -6.59 7.64
N VAL A 67 -20.96 -7.50 7.87
CA VAL A 67 -19.67 -7.19 8.51
C VAL A 67 -18.92 -6.14 7.71
N LEU A 68 -18.75 -6.33 6.39
CA LEU A 68 -18.05 -5.36 5.57
C LEU A 68 -18.82 -4.04 5.46
N LYS A 69 -20.16 -4.12 5.34
CA LYS A 69 -21.02 -2.94 5.30
C LYS A 69 -20.89 -2.09 6.57
N GLU A 70 -20.86 -2.70 7.75
CA GLU A 70 -20.68 -1.98 9.02
C GLU A 70 -19.37 -1.17 9.03
N HIS A 71 -18.28 -1.73 8.52
CA HIS A 71 -16.99 -1.02 8.42
C HIS A 71 -17.06 0.13 7.41
N ILE A 72 -17.68 -0.09 6.25
CA ILE A 72 -17.88 0.94 5.23
C ILE A 72 -18.76 2.07 5.77
N ASP A 73 -19.90 1.75 6.40
CA ASP A 73 -20.81 2.72 7.00
C ASP A 73 -20.11 3.52 8.12
N ARG A 74 -19.27 2.86 8.91
CA ARG A 74 -18.48 3.49 9.97
C ARG A 74 -17.52 4.56 9.41
N VAL A 75 -16.84 4.24 8.30
CA VAL A 75 -15.95 5.18 7.62
C VAL A 75 -16.74 6.31 6.95
N ASN A 76 -17.86 5.98 6.30
CA ASN A 76 -18.72 6.95 5.63
C ASN A 76 -19.35 7.97 6.60
N GLN A 77 -19.68 7.56 7.85
CA GLN A 77 -20.19 8.47 8.89
C GLN A 77 -19.20 9.58 9.26
N ALA A 78 -17.90 9.37 8.98
CA ALA A 78 -16.87 10.38 9.16
C ALA A 78 -16.61 11.21 7.87
N ASP A 79 -17.43 11.08 6.83
CA ASP A 79 -17.23 11.63 5.49
C ASP A 79 -15.89 11.19 4.87
N LEU A 80 -15.52 9.94 5.10
CA LEU A 80 -14.36 9.25 4.51
C LEU A 80 -14.85 8.05 3.69
N GLN A 81 -13.94 7.41 2.96
CA GLN A 81 -14.28 6.26 2.11
C GLN A 81 -13.32 5.10 2.40
N LEU A 82 -13.86 3.94 2.77
CA LEU A 82 -13.06 2.71 2.81
C LEU A 82 -12.76 2.28 1.37
N ARG A 83 -11.49 2.29 0.99
CA ARG A 83 -11.07 2.11 -0.41
C ARG A 83 -10.18 0.91 -0.63
N ASN A 84 -9.57 0.38 0.41
CA ASN A 84 -8.69 -0.79 0.36
C ASN A 84 -8.77 -1.61 1.64
N VAL A 85 -8.75 -2.92 1.49
CA VAL A 85 -8.49 -3.85 2.58
C VAL A 85 -7.30 -4.72 2.20
N MET A 86 -6.26 -4.67 3.04
CA MET A 86 -5.06 -5.49 2.86
C MET A 86 -5.21 -6.82 3.57
N PHE A 87 -4.89 -7.92 2.89
CA PHE A 87 -4.91 -9.26 3.46
C PHE A 87 -3.67 -10.07 3.13
N ASN A 88 -3.46 -11.16 3.86
CA ASN A 88 -2.43 -12.15 3.55
C ASN A 88 -3.11 -13.48 3.25
N PRO A 89 -2.87 -14.09 2.08
CA PRO A 89 -3.28 -15.47 1.84
C PRO A 89 -2.67 -16.40 2.90
N SER A 90 -3.39 -17.45 3.27
CA SER A 90 -2.93 -18.40 4.26
C SER A 90 -1.66 -19.14 3.83
N ASP A 91 -0.98 -19.75 4.79
CA ASP A 91 0.18 -20.62 4.51
C ASP A 91 -0.18 -21.77 3.58
N ARG A 92 -1.41 -22.31 3.67
CA ARG A 92 -1.88 -23.36 2.77
C ARG A 92 -1.88 -22.90 1.32
N ILE A 93 -2.31 -21.68 1.05
CA ILE A 93 -2.28 -21.09 -0.30
C ILE A 93 -0.85 -20.75 -0.71
N ARG A 94 -0.10 -20.05 0.15
CA ARG A 94 1.25 -19.57 -0.19
C ARG A 94 2.23 -20.69 -0.46
N PHE A 95 2.07 -21.84 0.23
CA PHE A 95 3.00 -22.98 0.18
C PHE A 95 2.40 -24.23 -0.46
N GLY A 96 1.22 -24.12 -1.08
CA GLY A 96 0.59 -25.26 -1.78
C GLY A 96 0.22 -26.43 -0.89
N LYS A 97 -0.05 -26.19 0.40
CA LYS A 97 -0.33 -27.25 1.39
C LYS A 97 -1.77 -27.79 1.26
N PRO A 98 -2.04 -29.00 1.78
CA PRO A 98 -3.39 -29.54 1.83
C PRO A 98 -4.38 -28.58 2.50
N GLY A 99 -5.58 -28.44 1.94
CA GLY A 99 -6.59 -27.50 2.39
C GLY A 99 -6.52 -26.11 1.76
N ARG A 100 -5.62 -25.90 0.76
CA ARG A 100 -5.53 -24.60 0.08
C ARG A 100 -6.79 -24.22 -0.68
N ASP A 101 -7.53 -25.21 -1.20
CA ASP A 101 -8.72 -24.96 -2.01
C ASP A 101 -9.87 -24.45 -1.12
N GLU A 102 -9.99 -24.96 0.11
CA GLU A 102 -10.92 -24.44 1.10
C GLU A 102 -10.58 -22.98 1.47
N ASP A 103 -9.30 -22.65 1.60
CA ASP A 103 -8.87 -21.27 1.88
C ASP A 103 -9.06 -20.36 0.67
N LEU A 104 -8.93 -20.88 -0.56
CA LEU A 104 -9.24 -20.13 -1.77
C LEU A 104 -10.73 -19.75 -1.86
N GLU A 105 -11.63 -20.68 -1.49
CA GLU A 105 -13.08 -20.41 -1.45
C GLU A 105 -13.42 -19.28 -0.46
N ILE A 106 -12.69 -19.17 0.66
CA ILE A 106 -12.84 -18.04 1.60
C ILE A 106 -12.49 -16.72 0.92
N ILE A 107 -11.35 -16.67 0.21
CA ILE A 107 -10.92 -15.45 -0.50
C ILE A 107 -11.87 -15.11 -1.64
N ILE A 108 -12.31 -16.09 -2.43
CA ILE A 108 -13.29 -15.91 -3.51
C ILE A 108 -14.57 -15.29 -2.95
N LYS A 109 -15.11 -15.84 -1.87
CA LYS A 109 -16.30 -15.30 -1.20
C LYS A 109 -16.06 -13.88 -0.68
N ALA A 110 -14.89 -13.60 -0.10
CA ALA A 110 -14.55 -12.25 0.37
C ALA A 110 -14.49 -11.24 -0.78
N ILE A 111 -13.95 -11.61 -1.94
CA ILE A 111 -13.94 -10.76 -3.15
C ILE A 111 -15.37 -10.49 -3.63
N GLU A 112 -16.25 -11.49 -3.63
CA GLU A 112 -17.66 -11.29 -3.99
C GLU A 112 -18.37 -10.32 -3.03
N ILE A 113 -18.15 -10.48 -1.71
CA ILE A 113 -18.69 -9.56 -0.70
C ILE A 113 -18.15 -8.15 -0.92
N ALA A 114 -16.83 -8.01 -1.15
CA ALA A 114 -16.19 -6.73 -1.45
C ALA A 114 -16.87 -6.03 -2.64
N GLY A 115 -17.10 -6.76 -3.72
CA GLY A 115 -17.78 -6.23 -4.91
C GLY A 115 -19.22 -5.79 -4.62
N ARG A 116 -20.02 -6.61 -3.91
CA ARG A 116 -21.40 -6.23 -3.54
C ARG A 116 -21.44 -5.00 -2.63
N GLN A 117 -20.44 -4.80 -1.79
CA GLN A 117 -20.34 -3.64 -0.89
C GLN A 117 -19.61 -2.44 -1.50
N GLY A 118 -19.11 -2.57 -2.74
CA GLY A 118 -18.45 -1.47 -3.45
C GLY A 118 -17.03 -1.17 -2.98
N LEU A 119 -16.35 -2.12 -2.30
CA LEU A 119 -14.92 -2.00 -1.99
C LEU A 119 -14.10 -2.17 -3.27
N PRO A 120 -13.34 -1.15 -3.72
CA PRO A 120 -12.75 -1.20 -5.05
C PRO A 120 -11.42 -1.95 -5.14
N VAL A 121 -10.68 -2.07 -4.05
CA VAL A 121 -9.33 -2.65 -4.02
C VAL A 121 -9.18 -3.60 -2.84
N MET A 122 -8.55 -4.74 -3.09
CA MET A 122 -8.03 -5.63 -2.07
C MET A 122 -6.53 -5.84 -2.34
N GLU A 123 -5.70 -5.28 -1.48
CA GLU A 123 -4.27 -5.42 -1.52
C GLU A 123 -3.82 -6.69 -0.79
N TYR A 124 -2.77 -7.34 -1.26
CA TYR A 124 -2.28 -8.56 -0.62
C TYR A 124 -0.77 -8.74 -0.74
N ASN A 125 -0.21 -9.54 0.15
CA ASN A 125 1.19 -9.98 0.13
C ASN A 125 1.29 -11.45 -0.28
N PHE A 126 2.39 -11.81 -0.96
CA PHE A 126 2.67 -13.20 -1.31
C PHE A 126 4.15 -13.51 -1.14
N TYR A 127 4.57 -13.71 0.11
CA TYR A 127 5.94 -14.06 0.48
C TYR A 127 5.92 -15.11 1.61
N ALA A 128 6.98 -15.91 1.70
CA ALA A 128 7.12 -16.86 2.79
C ALA A 128 7.37 -16.14 4.12
N HIS A 129 8.35 -15.23 4.12
CA HIS A 129 8.71 -14.42 5.27
C HIS A 129 9.10 -13.01 4.82
N ARG A 130 8.71 -11.97 5.56
CA ARG A 130 9.17 -10.60 5.34
C ARG A 130 10.46 -10.39 6.16
N ILE A 131 11.60 -10.28 5.48
CA ILE A 131 12.94 -10.25 6.10
C ILE A 131 13.25 -8.90 6.78
N VAL A 132 12.40 -8.51 7.72
CA VAL A 132 12.48 -7.23 8.43
C VAL A 132 13.68 -7.12 9.38
N GLU A 133 14.31 -8.23 9.74
CA GLU A 133 15.50 -8.29 10.58
C GLU A 133 16.72 -7.60 9.96
N GLY A 134 16.68 -7.34 8.65
CA GLY A 134 17.69 -6.56 7.95
C GLY A 134 17.63 -5.06 8.20
N TYR A 135 16.54 -4.57 8.79
CA TYR A 135 16.38 -3.16 9.13
C TYR A 135 17.04 -2.80 10.46
N LYS A 136 17.50 -1.58 10.55
CA LYS A 136 17.84 -0.88 11.79
C LYS A 136 17.53 0.60 11.66
N VAL A 137 17.30 1.26 12.79
CA VAL A 137 17.11 2.70 12.84
C VAL A 137 18.45 3.41 12.79
N VAL A 138 18.58 4.39 11.91
CA VAL A 138 19.76 5.27 11.81
C VAL A 138 19.31 6.73 11.87
N PRO A 139 20.19 7.65 12.36
CA PRO A 139 19.82 9.05 12.45
C PRO A 139 19.72 9.71 11.07
N GLY A 140 18.61 10.42 10.82
CA GLY A 140 18.39 11.27 9.68
C GLY A 140 18.42 12.76 10.01
N ARG A 141 17.73 13.56 9.20
CA ARG A 141 17.57 15.00 9.38
C ARG A 141 17.07 15.34 10.79
N GLY A 142 17.78 16.20 11.49
CA GLY A 142 17.43 16.63 12.85
C GLY A 142 17.44 15.53 13.90
N GLY A 143 18.04 14.37 13.62
CA GLY A 143 18.04 13.21 14.52
C GLY A 143 16.83 12.29 14.35
N SER A 144 15.97 12.52 13.33
CA SER A 144 14.86 11.63 13.03
C SER A 144 15.31 10.19 12.77
N GLY A 145 14.46 9.21 13.12
CA GLY A 145 14.76 7.80 12.91
C GLY A 145 14.44 7.35 11.50
N LEU A 146 15.45 6.98 10.71
CA LEU A 146 15.30 6.41 9.38
C LEU A 146 15.47 4.89 9.42
N MET A 147 14.71 4.18 8.57
CA MET A 147 14.82 2.73 8.43
C MET A 147 15.90 2.39 7.39
N ASP A 148 17.01 1.81 7.85
CA ASP A 148 18.16 1.43 7.03
C ASP A 148 18.20 -0.10 6.86
N PHE A 149 18.00 -0.57 5.64
CA PHE A 149 18.08 -1.98 5.29
C PHE A 149 19.44 -2.34 4.68
N ASN A 150 19.97 -3.49 5.11
CA ASN A 150 21.12 -4.09 4.44
C ASN A 150 20.98 -5.62 4.45
N TYR A 151 20.95 -6.22 3.26
CA TYR A 151 20.76 -7.64 3.06
C TYR A 151 21.89 -8.49 3.65
N ASP A 152 23.14 -7.96 3.72
CA ASP A 152 24.26 -8.67 4.33
C ASP A 152 24.07 -8.99 5.81
N ARG A 153 23.14 -8.31 6.48
CA ARG A 153 22.78 -8.60 7.88
C ARG A 153 21.96 -9.88 8.04
N VAL A 154 21.31 -10.34 6.97
CA VAL A 154 20.25 -11.35 7.03
C VAL A 154 20.31 -12.43 5.96
N LYS A 155 21.20 -12.31 4.96
CA LYS A 155 21.28 -13.24 3.81
C LYS A 155 21.49 -14.70 4.21
N ASP A 156 22.16 -14.93 5.34
CA ASP A 156 22.51 -16.26 5.85
C ASP A 156 21.54 -16.76 6.94
N LEU A 157 20.47 -16.01 7.24
CA LEU A 157 19.48 -16.44 8.23
C LEU A 157 18.72 -17.69 7.75
N PRO A 158 18.68 -18.74 8.60
CA PRO A 158 17.89 -19.92 8.27
C PRO A 158 16.38 -19.63 8.30
N PRO A 159 15.55 -20.54 7.79
CA PRO A 159 14.11 -20.53 8.03
C PRO A 159 13.78 -20.40 9.52
N LEU A 160 12.62 -19.82 9.83
CA LEU A 160 12.14 -19.80 11.22
C LEU A 160 11.88 -21.21 11.72
N VAL A 161 11.92 -21.38 13.05
CA VAL A 161 11.67 -22.69 13.66
C VAL A 161 10.28 -23.19 13.30
N GLY A 162 10.22 -24.35 12.66
CA GLY A 162 8.99 -24.96 12.20
C GLY A 162 8.53 -24.51 10.81
N GLU A 163 9.30 -23.65 10.13
CA GLU A 163 9.07 -23.24 8.74
C GLU A 163 10.04 -23.97 7.79
N GLU A 164 9.65 -24.09 6.53
CA GLU A 164 10.46 -24.67 5.46
C GLU A 164 10.92 -23.58 4.50
N SER A 165 11.97 -23.87 3.73
CA SER A 165 12.39 -23.04 2.61
C SER A 165 11.59 -23.39 1.37
N HIS A 166 11.23 -22.38 0.58
CA HIS A 166 10.48 -22.55 -0.66
C HIS A 166 11.29 -21.99 -1.84
N SER A 167 11.50 -22.81 -2.85
CA SER A 167 12.18 -22.35 -4.06
C SER A 167 11.38 -21.25 -4.77
N ILE A 168 12.05 -20.48 -5.58
CA ILE A 168 11.40 -19.44 -6.39
C ILE A 168 10.35 -20.01 -7.35
N ASP A 169 10.58 -21.21 -7.88
CA ASP A 169 9.65 -21.88 -8.78
C ASP A 169 8.40 -22.35 -8.05
N GLU A 170 8.53 -22.94 -6.86
CA GLU A 170 7.38 -23.28 -6.00
C GLU A 170 6.53 -22.04 -5.66
N MET A 171 7.17 -20.92 -5.31
CA MET A 171 6.45 -19.68 -5.03
C MET A 171 5.71 -19.15 -6.26
N TRP A 172 6.30 -19.26 -7.47
CA TRP A 172 5.64 -18.91 -8.72
C TRP A 172 4.48 -19.85 -9.07
N ASP A 173 4.60 -21.14 -8.84
CA ASP A 173 3.54 -22.12 -9.06
C ASP A 173 2.36 -21.83 -8.13
N ASN A 174 2.64 -21.56 -6.86
CA ASN A 174 1.60 -21.27 -5.86
C ASN A 174 0.86 -19.95 -6.14
N VAL A 175 1.57 -18.88 -6.48
CA VAL A 175 0.90 -17.62 -6.84
C VAL A 175 0.12 -17.75 -8.15
N SER A 176 0.62 -18.54 -9.11
CA SER A 176 -0.08 -18.80 -10.37
C SER A 176 -1.38 -19.57 -10.14
N TYR A 177 -1.36 -20.54 -9.24
CA TYR A 177 -2.56 -21.28 -8.84
C TYR A 177 -3.58 -20.34 -8.17
N PHE A 178 -3.12 -19.52 -7.23
CA PHE A 178 -3.94 -18.53 -6.55
C PHE A 178 -4.61 -17.57 -7.54
N LEU A 179 -3.84 -16.93 -8.42
CA LEU A 179 -4.35 -15.93 -9.36
C LEU A 179 -5.37 -16.52 -10.34
N LYS A 180 -5.12 -17.71 -10.86
CA LYS A 180 -6.06 -18.38 -11.76
C LYS A 180 -7.40 -18.70 -11.08
N ALA A 181 -7.40 -18.93 -9.78
CA ALA A 181 -8.61 -19.17 -9.01
C ALA A 181 -9.40 -17.87 -8.71
N VAL A 182 -8.71 -16.80 -8.31
CA VAL A 182 -9.38 -15.61 -7.75
C VAL A 182 -9.66 -14.50 -8.78
N ILE A 183 -8.83 -14.32 -9.82
CA ILE A 183 -8.99 -13.22 -10.78
C ILE A 183 -10.31 -13.25 -11.55
N PRO A 184 -10.84 -14.41 -12.01
CA PRO A 184 -12.14 -14.44 -12.66
C PRO A 184 -13.30 -13.91 -11.78
N THR A 185 -13.20 -14.13 -10.47
CA THR A 185 -14.17 -13.57 -9.49
C THR A 185 -13.93 -12.08 -9.27
N ALA A 186 -12.69 -11.64 -9.17
CA ALA A 186 -12.33 -10.24 -9.03
C ALA A 186 -12.85 -9.40 -10.21
N GLU A 187 -12.74 -9.89 -11.44
CA GLU A 187 -13.31 -9.27 -12.63
C GLU A 187 -14.86 -9.12 -12.55
N LYS A 188 -15.55 -10.20 -12.21
CA LYS A 188 -17.02 -10.18 -12.08
C LYS A 188 -17.49 -9.26 -10.96
N ALA A 189 -16.75 -9.23 -9.87
CA ALA A 189 -17.05 -8.42 -8.70
C ALA A 189 -16.62 -6.95 -8.85
N ASN A 190 -15.88 -6.59 -9.91
CA ASN A 190 -15.27 -5.27 -10.08
C ASN A 190 -14.37 -4.87 -8.90
N VAL A 191 -13.60 -5.82 -8.37
CA VAL A 191 -12.64 -5.63 -7.28
C VAL A 191 -11.24 -5.83 -7.79
N ARG A 192 -10.39 -4.85 -7.67
CA ARG A 192 -9.00 -4.93 -8.15
C ARG A 192 -8.11 -5.55 -7.08
N LEU A 193 -7.38 -6.60 -7.46
CA LEU A 193 -6.35 -7.19 -6.61
C LEU A 193 -5.03 -6.49 -6.87
N ALA A 194 -4.32 -6.11 -5.80
CA ALA A 194 -3.05 -5.43 -5.86
C ALA A 194 -2.01 -6.22 -5.08
N LEU A 195 -1.08 -6.93 -5.76
CA LEU A 195 0.03 -7.57 -5.06
C LEU A 195 1.07 -6.52 -4.69
N HIS A 196 1.33 -6.41 -3.38
CA HIS A 196 2.43 -5.59 -2.87
C HIS A 196 3.79 -6.23 -3.25
N PRO A 197 4.77 -5.46 -3.76
CA PRO A 197 6.10 -5.97 -4.04
C PRO A 197 6.77 -6.46 -2.75
N ASN A 198 7.79 -7.30 -2.89
CA ASN A 198 8.60 -7.65 -1.74
C ASN A 198 9.31 -6.39 -1.21
N ASP A 199 9.08 -6.11 0.05
CA ASP A 199 9.73 -5.04 0.79
C ASP A 199 10.16 -5.58 2.17
N PRO A 200 11.47 -5.80 2.35
CA PRO A 200 12.61 -5.54 1.44
C PRO A 200 12.60 -6.40 0.16
N PRO A 201 13.09 -5.85 -0.98
CA PRO A 201 13.14 -6.58 -2.25
C PRO A 201 14.37 -7.49 -2.38
N ALA A 202 14.81 -8.08 -1.29
CA ALA A 202 15.88 -9.06 -1.27
C ALA A 202 15.49 -10.31 -2.10
N PRO A 203 16.40 -10.95 -2.83
CA PRO A 203 16.05 -12.07 -3.71
C PRO A 203 15.60 -13.32 -2.92
N ILE A 204 16.14 -13.49 -1.73
CA ILE A 204 15.87 -14.62 -0.83
C ILE A 204 15.58 -14.08 0.57
N SER A 205 14.55 -14.60 1.19
CA SER A 205 14.18 -14.34 2.57
C SER A 205 14.17 -15.64 3.36
N ARG A 206 15.12 -15.80 4.31
CA ARG A 206 15.25 -17.01 5.15
C ARG A 206 15.15 -18.32 4.34
N GLY A 207 15.90 -18.40 3.25
CA GLY A 207 15.96 -19.55 2.36
C GLY A 207 14.83 -19.62 1.33
N SER A 208 13.83 -18.79 1.38
CA SER A 208 12.71 -18.77 0.42
C SER A 208 12.86 -17.70 -0.63
N GLY A 209 12.54 -18.03 -1.89
CA GLY A 209 12.58 -17.11 -3.02
C GLY A 209 11.49 -16.06 -2.95
N GLN A 210 11.79 -14.82 -3.35
CA GLN A 210 10.85 -13.71 -3.36
C GLN A 210 10.46 -13.34 -4.79
N ILE A 211 9.21 -13.65 -5.18
CA ILE A 211 8.70 -13.50 -6.56
C ILE A 211 8.61 -12.05 -7.05
N MET A 212 8.41 -11.11 -6.13
CA MET A 212 8.25 -9.69 -6.44
C MET A 212 9.52 -8.87 -6.16
N SER A 213 10.68 -9.52 -6.07
CA SER A 213 12.00 -8.88 -5.85
C SER A 213 12.66 -8.38 -7.13
N THR A 214 11.97 -8.44 -8.26
CA THR A 214 12.48 -7.95 -9.57
C THR A 214 11.35 -7.35 -10.40
N LEU A 215 11.69 -6.40 -11.27
CA LEU A 215 10.72 -5.81 -12.21
C LEU A 215 10.16 -6.86 -13.19
N ASP A 216 10.96 -7.84 -13.60
CA ASP A 216 10.48 -8.92 -14.46
C ASP A 216 9.52 -9.85 -13.72
N GLY A 217 9.70 -10.02 -12.40
CA GLY A 217 8.71 -10.68 -11.53
C GLY A 217 7.37 -9.93 -11.54
N TRP A 218 7.38 -8.60 -11.44
CA TRP A 218 6.14 -7.81 -11.49
C TRP A 218 5.41 -7.96 -12.84
N LYS A 219 6.15 -7.96 -13.96
CA LYS A 219 5.57 -8.21 -15.28
C LYS A 219 5.00 -9.62 -15.38
N ARG A 220 5.80 -10.65 -14.96
CA ARG A 220 5.36 -12.05 -14.94
C ARG A 220 4.07 -12.24 -14.16
N LEU A 221 3.93 -11.60 -12.99
CA LEU A 221 2.71 -11.64 -12.19
C LEU A 221 1.48 -11.22 -13.01
N CYS A 222 1.57 -10.05 -13.66
CA CYS A 222 0.47 -9.53 -14.46
C CYS A 222 0.15 -10.39 -15.68
N ASP A 223 1.14 -11.10 -16.21
CA ASP A 223 1.01 -11.98 -17.39
C ASP A 223 0.41 -13.37 -17.04
N ILE A 224 0.40 -13.78 -15.76
CA ILE A 224 -0.19 -15.06 -15.35
C ILE A 224 -1.69 -15.12 -15.72
N VAL A 225 -2.43 -14.06 -15.42
CA VAL A 225 -3.82 -13.85 -15.85
C VAL A 225 -3.89 -12.40 -16.34
N PRO A 226 -3.78 -12.14 -17.65
CA PRO A 226 -3.81 -10.79 -18.20
C PRO A 226 -5.17 -10.13 -17.97
N SER A 227 -5.24 -9.27 -16.96
CA SER A 227 -6.46 -8.58 -16.54
C SER A 227 -6.11 -7.30 -15.81
N PRO A 228 -6.87 -6.21 -15.95
CA PRO A 228 -6.69 -5.04 -15.12
C PRO A 228 -7.04 -5.29 -13.63
N TYR A 229 -7.71 -6.40 -13.33
CA TYR A 229 -8.00 -6.81 -11.95
C TYR A 229 -6.86 -7.61 -11.30
N ASN A 230 -5.90 -8.08 -12.11
CA ASN A 230 -4.62 -8.64 -11.66
C ASN A 230 -3.51 -7.59 -11.83
N GLY A 231 -3.29 -6.80 -10.83
CA GLY A 231 -2.31 -5.74 -10.88
C GLY A 231 -1.41 -5.70 -9.67
N ILE A 232 -0.61 -4.66 -9.62
CA ILE A 232 0.38 -4.43 -8.58
C ILE A 232 -0.02 -3.26 -7.68
N THR A 233 0.49 -3.30 -6.45
CA THR A 233 0.77 -2.08 -5.70
C THR A 233 2.08 -1.51 -6.27
N PHE A 234 1.99 -0.39 -6.99
CA PHE A 234 3.17 0.32 -7.47
C PHE A 234 3.77 1.08 -6.29
N ASP A 235 4.87 0.56 -5.75
CA ASP A 235 5.68 1.24 -4.73
C ASP A 235 6.86 1.93 -5.40
N CYS A 236 6.88 3.27 -5.37
CA CYS A 236 7.95 4.03 -6.02
C CYS A 236 9.27 3.95 -5.25
N GLY A 237 9.24 3.71 -3.93
CA GLY A 237 10.41 3.42 -3.11
C GLY A 237 11.03 2.07 -3.48
N VAL A 238 10.23 0.97 -3.44
CA VAL A 238 10.71 -0.37 -3.86
C VAL A 238 11.22 -0.34 -5.30
N THR A 239 10.56 0.38 -6.20
CA THR A 239 11.05 0.53 -7.57
C THR A 239 12.47 1.08 -7.61
N LYS A 240 12.77 2.07 -6.76
CA LYS A 240 14.10 2.66 -6.65
C LYS A 240 15.10 1.72 -5.95
N GLU A 241 14.65 0.98 -4.94
CA GLU A 241 15.44 -0.07 -4.28
C GLU A 241 15.86 -1.16 -5.25
N LEU A 242 15.02 -1.51 -6.22
CA LEU A 242 15.33 -2.42 -7.32
C LEU A 242 16.29 -1.81 -8.38
N GLY A 243 16.67 -0.52 -8.25
CA GLY A 243 17.56 0.17 -9.18
C GLY A 243 16.86 0.69 -10.43
N HIS A 244 15.52 0.71 -10.47
CA HIS A 244 14.78 1.19 -11.63
C HIS A 244 14.35 2.68 -11.48
N ASP A 245 13.90 3.26 -12.58
CA ASP A 245 13.32 4.59 -12.65
C ASP A 245 11.81 4.50 -12.38
N PRO A 246 11.31 5.06 -11.26
CA PRO A 246 9.91 4.95 -10.88
C PRO A 246 8.95 5.57 -11.91
N VAL A 247 9.35 6.63 -12.63
CA VAL A 247 8.51 7.24 -13.65
C VAL A 247 8.30 6.30 -14.85
N LYS A 248 9.37 5.61 -15.26
CA LYS A 248 9.27 4.64 -16.36
C LYS A 248 8.44 3.42 -15.96
N VAL A 249 8.58 2.96 -14.73
CA VAL A 249 7.81 1.83 -14.21
C VAL A 249 6.33 2.20 -14.05
N ALA A 250 6.03 3.38 -13.49
CA ALA A 250 4.66 3.90 -13.43
C ALA A 250 4.02 3.99 -14.82
N ARG A 251 4.78 4.48 -15.81
CA ARG A 251 4.31 4.54 -17.20
C ARG A 251 4.01 3.15 -17.76
N TYR A 252 4.92 2.20 -17.61
CA TYR A 252 4.78 0.86 -18.14
C TYR A 252 3.52 0.14 -17.64
N PHE A 253 3.31 0.12 -16.32
CA PHE A 253 2.16 -0.55 -15.73
C PHE A 253 0.87 0.28 -15.83
N GLY A 254 0.96 1.60 -15.79
CA GLY A 254 -0.19 2.48 -15.89
C GLY A 254 -0.83 2.46 -17.30
N GLU A 255 -0.03 2.45 -18.38
CA GLU A 255 -0.52 2.31 -19.75
C GLU A 255 -1.23 0.96 -20.00
N ARG A 256 -1.03 -0.01 -19.13
CA ARG A 256 -1.67 -1.34 -19.15
C ARG A 256 -2.81 -1.47 -18.16
N ASP A 257 -3.15 -0.39 -17.46
CA ASP A 257 -4.13 -0.37 -16.37
C ASP A 257 -3.89 -1.43 -15.28
N GLN A 258 -2.61 -1.67 -14.97
CA GLN A 258 -2.14 -2.68 -14.01
C GLN A 258 -1.66 -2.10 -12.68
N ILE A 259 -1.72 -0.76 -12.48
CA ILE A 259 -1.51 -0.15 -11.17
C ILE A 259 -2.83 -0.13 -10.42
N ASN A 260 -2.99 -0.97 -9.41
CA ASN A 260 -4.21 -1.07 -8.63
C ASN A 260 -4.15 -0.31 -7.30
N HIS A 261 -2.97 -0.08 -6.77
CA HIS A 261 -2.67 0.77 -5.64
C HIS A 261 -1.30 1.44 -5.84
N VAL A 262 -1.04 2.55 -5.16
CA VAL A 262 0.26 3.23 -5.18
C VAL A 262 0.73 3.46 -3.75
N HIS A 263 1.96 3.02 -3.45
CA HIS A 263 2.72 3.40 -2.27
C HIS A 263 3.72 4.49 -2.66
N PHE A 264 3.62 5.64 -1.97
CA PHE A 264 4.28 6.87 -2.37
C PHE A 264 5.27 7.31 -1.29
N ARG A 265 6.51 6.79 -1.38
CA ARG A 265 7.59 7.00 -0.43
C ARG A 265 8.93 7.18 -1.13
N ASN A 266 9.93 7.68 -0.42
CA ASN A 266 11.24 7.98 -0.97
C ASN A 266 12.36 7.22 -0.25
N VAL A 267 13.41 6.90 -0.98
CA VAL A 267 14.54 6.12 -0.50
C VAL A 267 15.85 6.64 -1.07
N VAL A 268 16.95 6.34 -0.38
CA VAL A 268 18.32 6.42 -0.90
C VAL A 268 18.83 5.00 -1.07
N SER A 269 18.91 4.51 -2.30
CA SER A 269 19.49 3.21 -2.64
C SER A 269 20.97 3.36 -2.97
N ARG A 270 21.81 2.62 -2.25
CA ARG A 270 23.26 2.54 -2.47
C ARG A 270 23.63 1.36 -3.35
N THR A 271 22.98 0.23 -3.14
CA THR A 271 23.14 -0.98 -3.95
C THR A 271 21.77 -1.61 -4.17
N PRO A 272 21.30 -1.73 -5.41
CA PRO A 272 20.00 -2.32 -5.71
C PRO A 272 19.78 -3.65 -4.99
N ASN A 273 18.58 -3.86 -4.45
CA ASN A 273 18.14 -5.01 -3.67
C ASN A 273 18.87 -5.27 -2.34
N ILE A 274 20.00 -4.63 -2.10
CA ILE A 274 20.94 -5.00 -1.03
C ILE A 274 21.02 -3.95 0.07
N ASP A 275 21.13 -2.68 -0.30
CA ASP A 275 21.50 -1.63 0.65
C ASP A 275 20.77 -0.32 0.32
N TYR A 276 19.89 0.10 1.22
CA TYR A 276 19.12 1.34 1.07
C TYR A 276 18.67 1.88 2.43
N THR A 277 18.25 3.14 2.43
CA THR A 277 17.61 3.78 3.58
C THR A 277 16.30 4.44 3.14
N GLU A 278 15.24 4.18 3.85
CA GLU A 278 13.98 4.92 3.75
C GLU A 278 14.16 6.29 4.38
N VAL A 279 13.82 7.35 3.64
CA VAL A 279 14.10 8.72 4.05
C VAL A 279 12.83 9.58 4.04
N TRP A 280 12.94 10.81 4.49
CA TRP A 280 11.84 11.76 4.32
C TRP A 280 11.44 11.85 2.85
N ILE A 281 10.14 12.00 2.60
CA ILE A 281 9.57 11.99 1.27
C ILE A 281 10.21 13.01 0.32
N ASP A 282 10.76 14.09 0.86
CA ASP A 282 11.44 15.18 0.15
C ASP A 282 12.96 15.00 -0.01
N GLU A 283 13.55 13.93 0.55
CA GLU A 283 15.02 13.73 0.61
C GLU A 283 15.50 12.55 -0.22
N GLY A 284 14.92 11.81 -0.90
CA GLY A 284 15.42 10.59 -1.57
C GLY A 284 15.86 10.77 -3.00
N GLN A 285 16.01 9.66 -3.66
CA GLN A 285 16.44 9.57 -5.07
C GLN A 285 15.26 9.41 -6.04
N VAL A 286 14.05 9.33 -5.55
CA VAL A 286 12.83 9.32 -6.38
C VAL A 286 12.41 10.76 -6.66
N ASP A 287 12.24 11.10 -7.93
CA ASP A 287 11.59 12.35 -8.31
C ASP A 287 10.07 12.22 -8.07
N MET A 288 9.65 12.56 -6.85
CA MET A 288 8.27 12.41 -6.40
C MET A 288 7.30 13.26 -7.24
N PHE A 289 7.74 14.43 -7.71
CA PHE A 289 6.91 15.26 -8.58
C PHE A 289 6.71 14.62 -9.96
N ALA A 290 7.78 14.10 -10.56
CA ALA A 290 7.69 13.43 -11.85
C ALA A 290 6.82 12.16 -11.80
N VAL A 291 6.90 11.38 -10.70
CA VAL A 291 6.01 10.23 -10.48
C VAL A 291 4.55 10.68 -10.38
N MET A 292 4.26 11.69 -9.56
CA MET A 292 2.90 12.21 -9.42
C MET A 292 2.35 12.77 -10.73
N LYS A 293 3.19 13.50 -11.48
CA LYS A 293 2.84 14.04 -12.79
C LYS A 293 2.51 12.93 -13.79
N GLU A 294 3.27 11.84 -13.77
CA GLU A 294 2.99 10.68 -14.63
C GLU A 294 1.64 10.03 -14.28
N LEU A 295 1.33 9.84 -12.99
CA LEU A 295 0.04 9.31 -12.55
C LEU A 295 -1.13 10.22 -12.96
N VAL A 296 -0.99 11.54 -12.80
CA VAL A 296 -2.01 12.52 -13.21
C VAL A 296 -2.18 12.52 -14.74
N ARG A 297 -1.09 12.51 -15.51
CA ARG A 297 -1.12 12.42 -16.99
C ARG A 297 -1.90 11.20 -17.48
N GLN A 298 -1.76 10.07 -16.80
CA GLN A 298 -2.48 8.83 -17.11
C GLN A 298 -3.91 8.82 -16.59
N LYS A 299 -4.36 9.89 -15.91
CA LYS A 299 -5.67 9.95 -15.24
C LYS A 299 -5.87 8.76 -14.29
N TYR A 300 -4.80 8.40 -13.53
CA TYR A 300 -4.86 7.33 -12.56
C TYR A 300 -5.92 7.66 -11.49
N PRO A 301 -7.02 6.88 -11.38
CA PRO A 301 -8.18 7.28 -10.58
C PRO A 301 -8.24 6.61 -9.20
N ARG A 302 -7.17 5.91 -8.80
CA ARG A 302 -7.18 5.04 -7.61
C ARG A 302 -6.32 5.63 -6.49
N LEU A 303 -5.95 4.79 -5.56
CA LEU A 303 -5.38 5.16 -4.27
C LEU A 303 -3.89 5.49 -4.37
N ILE A 304 -3.49 6.54 -3.68
CA ILE A 304 -2.09 6.83 -3.34
C ILE A 304 -1.97 6.83 -1.83
N TYR A 305 -1.13 5.98 -1.30
CA TYR A 305 -0.76 5.92 0.10
C TYR A 305 0.64 6.51 0.30
N PRO A 306 0.75 7.74 0.83
CA PRO A 306 2.02 8.30 1.27
C PRO A 306 2.42 7.59 2.57
N GLU A 307 3.44 6.73 2.51
CA GLU A 307 3.79 5.84 3.61
C GLU A 307 5.23 6.00 4.12
N HIS A 308 5.61 5.17 5.08
CA HIS A 308 6.94 5.08 5.71
C HIS A 308 7.54 6.44 6.12
N PRO A 309 6.77 7.35 6.76
CA PRO A 309 7.39 8.56 7.29
C PRO A 309 8.40 8.21 8.38
N PRO A 310 9.56 8.89 8.42
CA PRO A 310 10.52 8.71 9.50
C PRO A 310 9.94 9.03 10.88
N GLN A 311 10.47 8.37 11.90
CA GLN A 311 10.14 8.67 13.30
C GLN A 311 10.70 10.04 13.69
N ASN A 312 9.92 10.80 14.43
CA ASN A 312 10.33 12.12 14.93
C ASN A 312 9.98 12.32 16.40
N ASP A 313 10.57 13.34 17.04
CA ASP A 313 10.43 13.58 18.47
C ASP A 313 8.98 13.79 18.89
N ALA A 314 8.20 14.53 18.10
CA ALA A 314 6.80 14.82 18.42
C ALA A 314 5.93 13.56 18.49
N ASP A 315 6.18 12.57 17.65
CA ASP A 315 5.47 11.29 17.69
C ASP A 315 5.86 10.46 18.93
N ASN A 316 7.12 10.59 19.41
CA ASN A 316 7.58 9.90 20.62
C ASN A 316 7.06 10.59 21.91
N GLU A 317 7.01 11.92 21.93
CA GLU A 317 6.52 12.69 23.08
C GLU A 317 4.99 12.61 23.22
N PHE A 318 4.30 12.54 22.11
CA PHE A 318 2.83 12.53 22.06
C PHE A 318 2.35 11.33 21.23
N PRO A 319 2.40 10.10 21.77
CA PRO A 319 1.96 8.92 21.03
C PRO A 319 0.48 9.04 20.64
N PHE A 320 0.24 8.91 19.37
CA PHE A 320 -1.09 8.98 18.78
C PHE A 320 -1.58 7.56 18.47
N GLU A 321 -2.66 7.14 19.09
CA GLU A 321 -3.32 5.86 18.77
C GLU A 321 -4.03 5.94 17.41
N GLY A 322 -4.05 4.85 16.67
CA GLY A 322 -4.95 4.65 15.52
C GLY A 322 -4.40 4.91 14.13
N ILE A 323 -3.41 5.77 13.97
CA ILE A 323 -2.56 5.82 12.77
C ILE A 323 -1.19 5.44 13.25
N SER A 324 -0.59 4.35 12.77
CA SER A 324 0.68 3.82 13.26
C SER A 324 1.22 4.67 14.41
N ALA A 325 0.97 4.26 15.62
CA ALA A 325 0.95 5.10 16.84
C ALA A 325 2.20 6.00 17.07
N THR A 326 3.25 5.75 16.28
CA THR A 326 4.57 6.39 16.42
C THR A 326 4.92 7.37 15.30
N THR A 327 4.03 7.62 14.33
CA THR A 327 4.41 8.37 13.11
C THR A 327 3.36 9.34 12.58
N TYR A 328 2.39 9.78 13.41
CA TYR A 328 1.30 10.68 12.96
C TYR A 328 1.82 12.01 12.41
N THR A 329 2.81 12.62 13.06
CA THR A 329 3.40 13.90 12.59
C THR A 329 4.15 13.68 11.28
N GLY A 330 4.83 12.55 11.14
CA GLY A 330 5.45 12.13 9.89
C GLY A 330 4.42 11.96 8.78
N PHE A 331 3.28 11.33 9.06
CA PHE A 331 2.17 11.23 8.09
C PHE A 331 1.60 12.59 7.72
N ALA A 332 1.45 13.52 8.66
CA ALA A 332 0.99 14.87 8.35
C ALA A 332 1.90 15.57 7.35
N TYR A 333 3.21 15.43 7.52
CA TYR A 333 4.21 15.96 6.59
C TYR A 333 4.12 15.29 5.22
N THR A 334 4.13 13.96 5.19
CA THR A 334 4.14 13.15 3.96
C THR A 334 2.86 13.36 3.13
N VAL A 335 1.70 13.42 3.78
CA VAL A 335 0.41 13.71 3.14
C VAL A 335 0.39 15.13 2.59
N GLY A 336 0.87 16.13 3.35
CA GLY A 336 0.96 17.51 2.89
C GLY A 336 1.84 17.64 1.65
N TYR A 337 2.98 16.98 1.64
CA TYR A 337 3.88 16.94 0.49
C TYR A 337 3.24 16.25 -0.73
N ALA A 338 2.67 15.06 -0.56
CA ALA A 338 2.00 14.33 -1.64
C ALA A 338 0.86 15.13 -2.26
N ARG A 339 0.05 15.82 -1.42
CA ARG A 339 -1.01 16.72 -1.87
C ARG A 339 -0.47 17.90 -2.66
N ALA A 340 0.59 18.53 -2.20
CA ALA A 340 1.23 19.63 -2.93
C ALA A 340 1.75 19.19 -4.30
N MET A 341 2.38 17.98 -4.38
CA MET A 341 2.82 17.43 -5.66
C MET A 341 1.65 17.13 -6.59
N MET A 342 0.53 16.60 -6.09
CA MET A 342 -0.68 16.36 -6.86
C MET A 342 -1.28 17.68 -7.40
N GLN A 343 -1.41 18.71 -6.57
CA GLN A 343 -1.90 20.00 -6.98
C GLN A 343 -1.01 20.66 -8.04
N ALA A 344 0.31 20.58 -7.88
CA ALA A 344 1.26 21.08 -8.86
C ALA A 344 1.17 20.32 -10.19
N ALA A 345 1.01 18.98 -10.15
CA ALA A 345 0.84 18.17 -11.36
C ALA A 345 -0.45 18.53 -12.11
N LEU A 346 -1.58 18.66 -11.39
CA LEU A 346 -2.86 19.08 -11.97
C LEU A 346 -2.78 20.47 -12.61
N ALA A 347 -2.11 21.43 -11.95
CA ALA A 347 -1.89 22.76 -12.48
C ALA A 347 -1.08 22.75 -13.80
N THR A 348 -0.05 21.91 -13.88
CA THR A 348 0.78 21.79 -15.11
C THR A 348 0.03 21.15 -16.27
N GLU A 349 -0.81 20.16 -16.02
CA GLU A 349 -1.61 19.51 -17.07
C GLU A 349 -2.72 20.43 -17.60
N SER A 350 -3.34 21.24 -16.73
CA SER A 350 -4.39 22.19 -17.14
C SER A 350 -3.88 23.36 -18.00
N THR A 351 -2.57 23.68 -17.94
CA THR A 351 -1.95 24.71 -18.80
C THR A 351 -1.51 24.21 -20.17
N THR A 352 -1.61 22.91 -20.41
CA THR A 352 -1.20 22.26 -21.68
C THR A 352 -2.40 22.01 -22.63
N LEU A 353 -3.62 22.34 -22.19
CA LEU A 353 -4.87 22.31 -22.97
C LEU A 353 -5.24 23.72 -23.45
#